data_8fd1ef13eac4fa6a31360932d35ed163
#
_entry.id   8fd1ef13eac4fa6a31360932d35ed163
#
_cell.length_a   1.000
_cell.length_b   1.000
_cell.length_c   1.000
_cell.angle_alpha   90.00
_cell.angle_beta   90.00
_cell.angle_gamma   90.00
#
_symmetry.space_group_name_H-M   'P 1'
#
loop_
_entity.id
_entity.type
_entity.pdbx_description
1 polymer ?
#
loop_
_entity_poly.entity_id
_entity_poly.type
_entity_poly.pdbx_seq_one_letter_code
_entity_poly.pdbx_strand_id
1 'polypeptide(L)'
;MREKASDPRSGFRLEVEGSEPVPRAWFSAERNNRFRRYRTLAVKVESKERVVRITLERPPLNVLDIPLLRELDAVLTSCAHEAETAVVVIEGAGQRAFSAGVDVRDHTRANVPEMLDAVHGVIRKLFMVPQVTIALVQGVCLGGGCELATSCDFIIASEDSSFATPEIDVGCYPPVALARFSSLIGYRRAAEMILTGRKFSAQEALTIGLINRALPSDQLEAGLTALLEELLGKSGAVLRIAVKGLRELSLKGFSDALRRSEDLYCNELLHTEDVEEGIRAFLEKRKAKWMHR
;
A
#
# COMPACT_ATOMS: atom_id res chain seq x y z
N MET A 1 -29.25 37.03 26.11
CA MET A 1 -29.24 35.87 25.19
C MET A 1 -27.82 35.49 24.96
N ARG A 2 -27.33 34.38 25.52
CA ARG A 2 -25.94 33.88 25.34
C ARG A 2 -26.04 32.73 24.32
N GLU A 3 -25.41 32.93 23.17
CA GLU A 3 -25.20 31.89 22.18
C GLU A 3 -24.27 30.81 22.72
N LYS A 4 -24.74 29.55 22.64
CA LYS A 4 -23.93 28.36 22.96
C LYS A 4 -23.14 28.00 21.71
N ALA A 5 -21.82 28.04 21.80
CA ALA A 5 -20.92 27.48 20.82
C ALA A 5 -21.06 25.96 20.81
N SER A 6 -21.28 25.38 19.63
CA SER A 6 -21.35 23.94 19.38
C SER A 6 -19.92 23.35 19.30
N ASP A 7 -19.70 22.26 20.03
CA ASP A 7 -18.46 21.47 20.09
C ASP A 7 -18.24 20.73 18.75
N PRO A 8 -17.06 20.87 18.10
CA PRO A 8 -16.76 20.21 16.81
C PRO A 8 -16.28 18.76 16.93
N ARG A 9 -16.60 18.06 18.03
CA ARG A 9 -16.16 16.67 18.28
C ARG A 9 -17.22 15.60 18.03
N SER A 10 -18.20 15.81 17.13
CA SER A 10 -19.10 14.75 16.71
C SER A 10 -18.41 13.86 15.66
N GLY A 11 -17.84 12.75 16.14
CA GLY A 11 -17.23 11.73 15.30
C GLY A 11 -18.24 11.10 14.35
N PHE A 12 -17.94 11.10 13.09
CA PHE A 12 -18.60 10.29 12.08
C PHE A 12 -18.27 8.81 12.36
N ARG A 13 -19.25 8.07 12.85
CA ARG A 13 -19.22 6.61 12.89
C ARG A 13 -19.70 6.11 11.54
N LEU A 14 -18.80 5.63 10.71
CA LEU A 14 -19.15 4.74 9.61
C LEU A 14 -19.23 3.32 10.18
N GLU A 15 -20.44 2.81 10.35
CA GLU A 15 -20.69 1.38 10.57
C GLU A 15 -20.55 0.69 9.20
N VAL A 16 -19.48 -0.07 9.02
CA VAL A 16 -19.29 -0.96 7.87
C VAL A 16 -19.90 -2.30 8.24
N GLU A 17 -21.08 -2.60 7.71
CA GLU A 17 -21.70 -3.93 7.82
C GLU A 17 -20.81 -4.98 7.15
N GLY A 18 -20.43 -6.02 7.89
CA GLY A 18 -19.93 -7.29 7.35
C GLY A 18 -18.47 -7.67 7.59
N SER A 19 -17.64 -6.87 8.26
CA SER A 19 -16.33 -7.33 8.76
C SER A 19 -16.35 -7.38 10.28
N GLU A 20 -16.13 -8.57 10.87
CA GLU A 20 -15.87 -8.62 12.30
C GLU A 20 -14.62 -7.75 12.58
N PRO A 21 -14.73 -6.74 13.46
CA PRO A 21 -13.58 -5.91 13.79
C PRO A 21 -12.52 -6.80 14.42
N VAL A 22 -11.25 -6.62 14.02
CA VAL A 22 -10.11 -7.22 14.73
C VAL A 22 -10.32 -6.96 16.22
N PRO A 23 -10.46 -8.00 17.06
CA PRO A 23 -10.89 -7.80 18.44
C PRO A 23 -9.95 -6.83 19.15
N ARG A 24 -10.47 -5.77 19.77
CA ARG A 24 -9.66 -4.86 20.61
C ARG A 24 -8.89 -5.61 21.70
N ALA A 25 -9.43 -6.76 22.16
CA ALA A 25 -8.78 -7.68 23.06
C ALA A 25 -7.47 -8.28 22.54
N TRP A 26 -7.25 -8.26 21.20
CA TRP A 26 -6.02 -8.80 20.63
C TRP A 26 -4.78 -8.01 21.03
N PHE A 27 -4.96 -6.71 21.24
CA PHE A 27 -3.89 -5.82 21.70
C PHE A 27 -3.88 -5.64 23.23
N SER A 28 -4.96 -6.01 23.95
CA SER A 28 -5.13 -5.72 25.39
C SER A 28 -4.82 -6.87 26.35
N ALA A 29 -4.61 -8.11 25.87
CA ALA A 29 -4.37 -9.25 26.75
C ALA A 29 -2.88 -9.44 27.07
N GLU A 30 -2.58 -9.37 28.36
CA GLU A 30 -1.36 -9.77 29.07
C GLU A 30 -0.02 -9.17 28.60
N ARG A 31 0.52 -8.23 29.38
CA ARG A 31 1.81 -7.54 29.21
C ARG A 31 3.04 -8.47 29.20
N ASN A 32 2.88 -9.78 29.36
CA ASN A 32 3.98 -10.73 29.49
C ASN A 32 4.21 -11.62 28.25
N ASN A 33 3.36 -11.59 27.22
CA ASN A 33 3.58 -12.40 26.03
C ASN A 33 4.06 -11.51 24.87
N ARG A 34 5.39 -11.47 24.67
CA ARG A 34 6.08 -10.66 23.65
C ARG A 34 5.88 -11.13 22.21
N PHE A 35 5.13 -12.23 22.00
CA PHE A 35 4.88 -12.80 20.68
C PHE A 35 3.39 -13.09 20.50
N ARG A 36 2.76 -12.50 19.47
CA ARG A 36 1.35 -12.73 19.13
C ARG A 36 1.21 -13.05 17.66
N ARG A 37 0.30 -13.95 17.32
CA ARG A 37 -0.08 -14.29 15.94
C ARG A 37 -1.56 -14.14 15.76
N TYR A 38 -1.94 -13.56 14.63
CA TYR A 38 -3.30 -13.47 14.17
C TYR A 38 -3.33 -13.75 12.67
N ARG A 39 -4.37 -14.42 12.19
CA ARG A 39 -4.54 -14.72 10.77
C ARG A 39 -6.01 -14.53 10.42
N THR A 40 -6.26 -13.75 9.38
CA THR A 40 -7.55 -13.66 8.69
C THR A 40 -7.55 -14.60 7.49
N LEU A 41 -8.50 -14.42 6.58
CA LEU A 41 -8.57 -15.21 5.34
C LEU A 41 -7.42 -14.88 4.37
N ALA A 42 -6.92 -13.62 4.40
CA ALA A 42 -5.95 -13.14 3.43
C ALA A 42 -4.78 -12.33 4.04
N VAL A 43 -4.77 -12.10 5.36
CA VAL A 43 -3.71 -11.36 6.04
C VAL A 43 -3.28 -12.13 7.29
N LYS A 44 -1.95 -12.36 7.41
CA LYS A 44 -1.33 -12.89 8.63
C LYS A 44 -0.62 -11.76 9.35
N VAL A 45 -0.78 -11.67 10.66
CA VAL A 45 -0.14 -10.66 11.51
C VAL A 45 0.65 -11.34 12.61
N GLU A 46 1.91 -10.98 12.74
CA GLU A 46 2.79 -11.43 13.81
C GLU A 46 3.36 -10.20 14.52
N SER A 47 3.27 -10.18 15.83
CA SER A 47 3.88 -9.14 16.68
C SER A 47 4.96 -9.75 17.55
N LYS A 48 6.14 -9.18 17.49
CA LYS A 48 7.27 -9.54 18.34
C LYS A 48 7.95 -8.27 18.80
N GLU A 49 8.14 -8.14 20.11
CA GLU A 49 8.73 -6.95 20.71
C GLU A 49 7.97 -5.68 20.30
N ARG A 50 8.60 -4.77 19.56
CA ARG A 50 8.03 -3.50 19.09
C ARG A 50 7.79 -3.50 17.59
N VAL A 51 7.76 -4.66 16.95
CA VAL A 51 7.56 -4.84 15.50
C VAL A 51 6.28 -5.61 15.26
N VAL A 52 5.46 -5.12 14.35
CA VAL A 52 4.33 -5.85 13.77
C VAL A 52 4.69 -6.20 12.34
N ARG A 53 4.59 -7.48 11.98
CA ARG A 53 4.80 -7.99 10.63
C ARG A 53 3.47 -8.41 10.04
N ILE A 54 3.13 -7.86 8.90
CA ILE A 54 1.90 -8.08 8.15
C ILE A 54 2.25 -8.80 6.87
N THR A 55 1.77 -10.03 6.70
CA THR A 55 1.98 -10.82 5.48
C THR A 55 0.68 -10.86 4.66
N LEU A 56 0.74 -10.41 3.42
CA LEU A 56 -0.33 -10.54 2.45
C LEU A 56 -0.38 -12.00 2.00
N GLU A 57 -1.45 -12.73 2.30
CA GLU A 57 -1.51 -14.21 2.15
C GLU A 57 -2.51 -14.64 1.07
N ARG A 58 -2.26 -14.22 -0.18
CA ARG A 58 -2.97 -14.66 -1.39
C ARG A 58 -2.04 -15.21 -2.46
N PRO A 59 -1.33 -16.31 -2.13
CA PRO A 59 -0.41 -16.90 -3.09
C PRO A 59 -1.15 -17.37 -4.36
N PRO A 60 -0.49 -17.43 -5.53
CA PRO A 60 0.95 -17.24 -5.67
C PRO A 60 1.40 -15.77 -5.88
N LEU A 61 0.48 -14.83 -6.10
CA LEU A 61 0.80 -13.48 -6.56
C LEU A 61 0.32 -12.37 -5.61
N ASN A 62 -0.32 -12.73 -4.49
CA ASN A 62 -0.80 -11.80 -3.47
C ASN A 62 -1.61 -10.63 -4.07
N VAL A 63 -2.59 -10.99 -4.91
CA VAL A 63 -3.49 -10.03 -5.56
C VAL A 63 -4.33 -9.31 -4.51
N LEU A 64 -4.39 -7.98 -4.61
CA LEU A 64 -5.14 -7.10 -3.73
C LEU A 64 -6.59 -7.01 -4.21
N ASP A 65 -7.49 -7.79 -3.64
CA ASP A 65 -8.92 -7.62 -3.83
C ASP A 65 -9.53 -6.81 -2.68
N ILE A 66 -10.77 -6.37 -2.86
CA ILE A 66 -11.47 -5.55 -1.88
C ILE A 66 -11.50 -6.21 -0.48
N PRO A 67 -11.80 -7.53 -0.32
CA PRO A 67 -11.74 -8.17 0.99
C PRO A 67 -10.37 -8.10 1.67
N LEU A 68 -9.27 -8.40 0.95
CA LEU A 68 -7.91 -8.30 1.50
C LEU A 68 -7.58 -6.85 1.92
N LEU A 69 -7.96 -5.87 1.08
CA LEU A 69 -7.72 -4.46 1.37
C LEU A 69 -8.47 -4.01 2.63
N ARG A 70 -9.70 -4.45 2.83
CA ARG A 70 -10.46 -4.17 4.06
C ARG A 70 -9.83 -4.81 5.30
N GLU A 71 -9.34 -6.05 5.18
CA GLU A 71 -8.60 -6.71 6.26
C GLU A 71 -7.30 -5.96 6.60
N LEU A 72 -6.56 -5.54 5.58
CA LEU A 72 -5.32 -4.76 5.76
C LEU A 72 -5.60 -3.40 6.41
N ASP A 73 -6.67 -2.69 6.00
CA ASP A 73 -7.09 -1.42 6.63
C ASP A 73 -7.41 -1.61 8.11
N ALA A 74 -8.15 -2.68 8.46
CA ALA A 74 -8.49 -3.00 9.85
C ALA A 74 -7.23 -3.30 10.69
N VAL A 75 -6.26 -4.05 10.13
CA VAL A 75 -4.99 -4.33 10.79
C VAL A 75 -4.18 -3.06 11.01
N LEU A 76 -4.04 -2.20 9.99
CA LEU A 76 -3.33 -0.92 10.10
C LEU A 76 -4.02 0.01 11.11
N THR A 77 -5.35 0.03 11.14
CA THR A 77 -6.12 0.77 12.15
C THR A 77 -5.77 0.29 13.56
N SER A 78 -5.68 -1.01 13.75
CA SER A 78 -5.29 -1.58 15.04
C SER A 78 -3.85 -1.23 15.40
N CYS A 79 -2.91 -1.31 14.45
CA CYS A 79 -1.51 -0.91 14.66
C CYS A 79 -1.41 0.57 15.08
N ALA A 80 -2.21 1.45 14.51
CA ALA A 80 -2.19 2.89 14.84
C ALA A 80 -2.48 3.18 16.31
N HIS A 81 -3.23 2.31 16.98
CA HIS A 81 -3.58 2.43 18.41
C HIS A 81 -2.57 1.74 19.35
N GLU A 82 -1.58 1.02 18.81
CA GLU A 82 -0.56 0.32 19.60
C GLU A 82 0.60 1.24 19.97
N ALA A 83 0.58 1.73 21.21
CA ALA A 83 1.62 2.64 21.70
C ALA A 83 3.02 1.98 21.77
N GLU A 84 3.08 0.69 21.99
CA GLU A 84 4.33 -0.09 22.11
C GLU A 84 4.97 -0.39 20.74
N THR A 85 4.18 -0.48 19.67
CA THR A 85 4.69 -0.77 18.32
C THR A 85 5.48 0.41 17.76
N ALA A 86 6.71 0.17 17.31
CA ALA A 86 7.57 1.17 16.70
C ALA A 86 7.62 1.04 15.17
N VAL A 87 7.57 -0.19 14.67
CA VAL A 87 7.73 -0.51 13.24
C VAL A 87 6.63 -1.46 12.78
N VAL A 88 6.11 -1.20 11.60
CA VAL A 88 5.21 -2.10 10.86
C VAL A 88 5.93 -2.54 9.59
N VAL A 89 6.09 -3.85 9.40
CA VAL A 89 6.65 -4.46 8.18
C VAL A 89 5.51 -5.06 7.38
N ILE A 90 5.46 -4.80 6.09
CA ILE A 90 4.51 -5.40 5.14
C ILE A 90 5.29 -6.23 4.14
N GLU A 91 4.83 -7.46 3.91
CA GLU A 91 5.44 -8.39 2.97
C GLU A 91 4.39 -9.25 2.25
N GLY A 92 4.78 -9.88 1.15
CA GLY A 92 3.95 -10.87 0.47
C GLY A 92 4.30 -12.30 0.88
N ALA A 93 3.31 -13.19 0.99
CA ALA A 93 3.54 -14.61 1.23
C ALA A 93 4.25 -15.27 0.04
N GLY A 94 5.25 -16.10 0.34
CA GLY A 94 6.04 -16.82 -0.67
C GLY A 94 7.10 -15.93 -1.33
N GLN A 95 7.72 -16.47 -2.40
CA GLN A 95 8.88 -15.82 -3.04
C GLN A 95 8.56 -15.21 -4.42
N ARG A 96 7.34 -15.41 -4.94
CA ARG A 96 7.01 -15.04 -6.32
C ARG A 96 6.57 -13.59 -6.47
N ALA A 97 5.94 -13.04 -5.45
CA ALA A 97 5.41 -11.69 -5.50
C ALA A 97 5.28 -11.08 -4.10
N PHE A 98 5.65 -9.84 -3.97
CA PHE A 98 5.11 -8.99 -2.92
C PHE A 98 3.60 -8.81 -3.16
N SER A 99 3.22 -8.30 -4.32
CA SER A 99 1.86 -8.28 -4.85
C SER A 99 1.89 -8.00 -6.35
N ALA A 100 1.01 -8.67 -7.10
CA ALA A 100 0.79 -8.40 -8.53
C ALA A 100 -0.21 -7.26 -8.80
N GLY A 101 -0.61 -6.52 -7.76
CA GLY A 101 -1.52 -5.39 -7.86
C GLY A 101 -2.97 -5.74 -7.55
N VAL A 102 -3.86 -4.80 -7.87
CA VAL A 102 -5.30 -4.92 -7.64
C VAL A 102 -5.90 -5.94 -8.63
N ASP A 103 -6.95 -6.62 -8.20
CA ASP A 103 -7.63 -7.58 -9.08
C ASP A 103 -8.25 -6.84 -10.28
N VAL A 104 -7.89 -7.26 -11.50
CA VAL A 104 -8.41 -6.65 -12.72
C VAL A 104 -9.94 -6.75 -12.82
N ARG A 105 -10.55 -7.76 -12.18
CA ARG A 105 -12.02 -7.90 -12.11
C ARG A 105 -12.69 -6.78 -11.33
N ASP A 106 -11.97 -6.09 -10.45
CA ASP A 106 -12.48 -4.97 -9.68
C ASP A 106 -12.40 -3.63 -10.44
N HIS A 107 -11.76 -3.60 -11.62
CA HIS A 107 -11.67 -2.41 -12.49
C HIS A 107 -12.88 -2.19 -13.39
N THR A 108 -13.98 -2.94 -13.20
CA THR A 108 -15.23 -2.69 -13.92
C THR A 108 -15.89 -1.40 -13.43
N ARG A 109 -16.67 -0.73 -14.31
CA ARG A 109 -17.40 0.50 -13.95
C ARG A 109 -18.22 0.37 -12.66
N ALA A 110 -18.76 -0.82 -12.40
CA ALA A 110 -19.58 -1.06 -11.20
C ALA A 110 -18.73 -1.13 -9.92
N ASN A 111 -17.52 -1.69 -10.00
CA ASN A 111 -16.69 -2.00 -8.83
C ASN A 111 -15.62 -0.91 -8.56
N VAL A 112 -15.25 -0.12 -9.56
CA VAL A 112 -14.17 0.89 -9.44
C VAL A 112 -14.34 1.83 -8.25
N PRO A 113 -15.54 2.40 -7.97
CA PRO A 113 -15.67 3.30 -6.81
C PRO A 113 -15.31 2.62 -5.48
N GLU A 114 -15.77 1.38 -5.26
CA GLU A 114 -15.47 0.61 -4.07
C GLU A 114 -13.99 0.17 -4.04
N MET A 115 -13.47 -0.23 -5.17
CA MET A 115 -12.06 -0.63 -5.31
C MET A 115 -11.11 0.54 -5.01
N LEU A 116 -11.34 1.71 -5.59
CA LEU A 116 -10.53 2.91 -5.34
C LEU A 116 -10.61 3.33 -3.87
N ASP A 117 -11.81 3.29 -3.27
CA ASP A 117 -11.97 3.62 -1.85
C ASP A 117 -11.18 2.65 -0.97
N ALA A 118 -11.25 1.35 -1.23
CA ALA A 118 -10.51 0.33 -0.47
C ALA A 118 -8.98 0.49 -0.62
N VAL A 119 -8.46 0.62 -1.84
CA VAL A 119 -7.02 0.79 -2.10
C VAL A 119 -6.51 2.09 -1.49
N HIS A 120 -7.17 3.21 -1.80
CA HIS A 120 -6.73 4.52 -1.34
C HIS A 120 -6.96 4.71 0.16
N GLY A 121 -7.95 4.03 0.74
CA GLY A 121 -8.16 3.94 2.18
C GLY A 121 -6.92 3.37 2.89
N VAL A 122 -6.41 2.23 2.41
CA VAL A 122 -5.17 1.62 2.91
C VAL A 122 -3.98 2.55 2.75
N ILE A 123 -3.81 3.18 1.59
CA ILE A 123 -2.69 4.11 1.34
C ILE A 123 -2.76 5.32 2.28
N ARG A 124 -3.93 5.95 2.42
CA ARG A 124 -4.13 7.07 3.37
C ARG A 124 -3.82 6.62 4.80
N LYS A 125 -4.22 5.39 5.17
CA LYS A 125 -3.95 4.81 6.49
C LYS A 125 -2.44 4.64 6.74
N LEU A 126 -1.69 4.13 5.77
CA LEU A 126 -0.23 4.01 5.87
C LEU A 126 0.45 5.35 6.15
N PHE A 127 -0.05 6.44 5.57
CA PHE A 127 0.49 7.77 5.85
C PHE A 127 0.10 8.32 7.23
N MET A 128 -0.94 7.76 7.85
CA MET A 128 -1.46 8.22 9.15
C MET A 128 -0.95 7.41 10.35
N VAL A 129 -0.54 6.14 10.15
CA VAL A 129 -0.03 5.33 11.28
C VAL A 129 1.23 5.98 11.87
N PRO A 130 1.35 6.05 13.21
CA PRO A 130 2.50 6.71 13.84
C PRO A 130 3.79 5.89 13.83
N GLN A 131 3.73 4.64 13.37
CA GLN A 131 4.88 3.74 13.26
C GLN A 131 5.67 4.00 11.98
N VAL A 132 6.97 3.68 12.02
CA VAL A 132 7.76 3.52 10.80
C VAL A 132 7.22 2.33 10.00
N THR A 133 7.04 2.49 8.69
CA THR A 133 6.55 1.43 7.82
C THR A 133 7.64 0.95 6.86
N ILE A 134 7.77 -0.37 6.71
CA ILE A 134 8.76 -1.01 5.84
C ILE A 134 8.05 -1.98 4.91
N ALA A 135 8.26 -1.86 3.61
CA ALA A 135 7.90 -2.90 2.64
C ALA A 135 9.10 -3.82 2.43
N LEU A 136 8.92 -5.12 2.69
CA LEU A 136 9.90 -6.17 2.40
C LEU A 136 9.47 -6.87 1.11
N VAL A 137 10.17 -6.56 0.02
CA VAL A 137 9.75 -6.94 -1.33
C VAL A 137 10.56 -8.11 -1.84
N GLN A 138 9.86 -9.20 -2.19
CA GLN A 138 10.43 -10.33 -2.90
C GLN A 138 9.60 -10.66 -4.13
N GLY A 139 10.24 -10.95 -5.26
CA GLY A 139 9.59 -11.23 -6.53
C GLY A 139 8.95 -9.97 -7.15
N VAL A 140 7.78 -10.13 -7.80
CA VAL A 140 7.14 -9.02 -8.50
C VAL A 140 6.37 -8.09 -7.55
N CYS A 141 6.46 -6.79 -7.81
CA CYS A 141 5.77 -5.71 -7.10
C CYS A 141 5.12 -4.81 -8.16
N LEU A 142 3.85 -5.08 -8.47
CA LEU A 142 3.20 -4.51 -9.65
C LEU A 142 1.94 -3.71 -9.29
N GLY A 143 1.67 -2.67 -10.06
CA GLY A 143 0.43 -1.90 -9.99
C GLY A 143 0.12 -1.38 -8.59
N GLY A 144 -1.10 -1.58 -8.11
CA GLY A 144 -1.48 -1.24 -6.74
C GLY A 144 -0.58 -1.84 -5.66
N GLY A 145 0.10 -2.99 -5.93
CA GLY A 145 1.14 -3.54 -5.05
C GLY A 145 2.38 -2.65 -5.00
N CYS A 146 2.79 -2.07 -6.13
CA CYS A 146 3.87 -1.10 -6.19
C CYS A 146 3.48 0.21 -5.49
N GLU A 147 2.23 0.65 -5.65
CA GLU A 147 1.69 1.81 -4.92
C GLU A 147 1.68 1.58 -3.41
N LEU A 148 1.29 0.38 -2.96
CA LEU A 148 1.32 -0.01 -1.55
C LEU A 148 2.74 0.00 -0.99
N ALA A 149 3.69 -0.66 -1.67
CA ALA A 149 5.09 -0.72 -1.24
C ALA A 149 5.72 0.67 -1.18
N THR A 150 5.52 1.51 -2.22
CA THR A 150 6.08 2.87 -2.28
C THR A 150 5.39 3.84 -1.33
N SER A 151 4.29 3.45 -0.70
CA SER A 151 3.64 4.21 0.37
C SER A 151 4.20 3.92 1.77
N CYS A 152 5.10 2.93 1.90
CA CYS A 152 5.90 2.74 3.10
C CYS A 152 7.06 3.74 3.17
N ASP A 153 7.63 3.92 4.38
CA ASP A 153 8.77 4.82 4.60
C ASP A 153 10.08 4.22 4.07
N PHE A 154 10.20 2.89 4.13
CA PHE A 154 11.36 2.15 3.62
C PHE A 154 10.90 0.99 2.73
N ILE A 155 11.72 0.71 1.71
CA ILE A 155 11.59 -0.47 0.87
C ILE A 155 12.92 -1.20 0.82
N ILE A 156 12.93 -2.45 1.29
CA ILE A 156 14.06 -3.38 1.12
C ILE A 156 13.58 -4.45 0.16
N ALA A 157 14.29 -4.66 -0.93
CA ALA A 157 13.93 -5.60 -1.97
C ALA A 157 15.00 -6.66 -2.20
N SER A 158 14.60 -7.84 -2.65
CA SER A 158 15.57 -8.79 -3.21
C SER A 158 16.04 -8.29 -4.59
N GLU A 159 17.29 -8.62 -4.96
CA GLU A 159 17.87 -8.27 -6.27
C GLU A 159 17.06 -8.84 -7.44
N ASP A 160 16.36 -9.97 -7.20
CA ASP A 160 15.48 -10.61 -8.18
C ASP A 160 14.11 -9.93 -8.31
N SER A 161 13.84 -8.93 -7.50
CA SER A 161 12.55 -8.23 -7.52
C SER A 161 12.41 -7.33 -8.75
N SER A 162 11.17 -7.14 -9.16
CA SER A 162 10.83 -6.19 -10.22
C SER A 162 9.63 -5.32 -9.84
N PHE A 163 9.68 -4.06 -10.27
CA PHE A 163 8.71 -3.03 -10.00
C PHE A 163 8.09 -2.51 -11.28
N ALA A 164 6.78 -2.36 -11.34
CA ALA A 164 6.09 -1.73 -12.47
C ALA A 164 4.72 -1.20 -12.06
N THR A 165 4.18 -0.31 -12.88
CA THR A 165 2.78 0.08 -12.86
C THR A 165 2.15 -0.20 -14.23
N PRO A 166 1.79 -1.48 -14.51
CA PRO A 166 1.40 -1.94 -15.85
C PRO A 166 -0.08 -1.70 -16.16
N GLU A 167 -0.78 -0.86 -15.38
CA GLU A 167 -2.20 -0.56 -15.56
C GLU A 167 -2.51 -0.05 -16.96
N ILE A 168 -1.57 0.63 -17.62
CA ILE A 168 -1.72 1.15 -18.99
C ILE A 168 -1.96 0.02 -20.00
N ASP A 169 -1.41 -1.17 -19.76
CA ASP A 169 -1.58 -2.34 -20.62
C ASP A 169 -3.02 -2.91 -20.60
N VAL A 170 -3.79 -2.55 -19.56
CA VAL A 170 -5.19 -2.96 -19.40
C VAL A 170 -6.15 -1.77 -19.55
N GLY A 171 -5.71 -0.68 -20.17
CA GLY A 171 -6.52 0.51 -20.43
C GLY A 171 -6.81 1.35 -19.19
N CYS A 172 -6.01 1.18 -18.12
CA CYS A 172 -6.16 1.92 -16.86
C CYS A 172 -4.89 2.71 -16.55
N TYR A 173 -4.85 3.37 -15.40
CA TYR A 173 -3.62 3.96 -14.85
C TYR A 173 -3.61 3.85 -13.32
N PRO A 174 -2.43 3.93 -12.67
CA PRO A 174 -2.27 3.86 -11.21
C PRO A 174 -2.48 5.24 -10.57
N PRO A 175 -3.60 5.50 -9.86
CA PRO A 175 -3.92 6.85 -9.37
C PRO A 175 -2.94 7.39 -8.32
N VAL A 176 -2.45 6.53 -7.42
CA VAL A 176 -1.48 6.91 -6.38
C VAL A 176 -0.12 7.24 -7.01
N ALA A 177 0.30 6.44 -8.00
CA ALA A 177 1.55 6.70 -8.73
C ALA A 177 1.49 8.02 -9.50
N LEU A 178 0.36 8.32 -10.17
CA LEU A 178 0.15 9.64 -10.81
C LEU A 178 0.29 10.79 -9.80
N ALA A 179 -0.30 10.64 -8.62
CA ALA A 179 -0.30 11.68 -7.60
C ALA A 179 1.07 11.88 -6.93
N ARG A 180 1.95 10.84 -6.94
CA ARG A 180 3.11 10.81 -6.05
C ARG A 180 4.46 10.54 -6.72
N PHE A 181 4.54 9.70 -7.75
CA PHE A 181 5.82 9.23 -8.27
C PHE A 181 6.72 10.35 -8.80
N SER A 182 6.12 11.40 -9.38
CA SER A 182 6.91 12.57 -9.82
C SER A 182 7.70 13.22 -8.69
N SER A 183 7.16 13.21 -7.46
CA SER A 183 7.87 13.76 -6.28
C SER A 183 8.89 12.79 -5.70
N LEU A 184 8.73 11.47 -5.90
CA LEU A 184 9.66 10.45 -5.41
C LEU A 184 10.88 10.28 -6.32
N ILE A 185 10.65 10.13 -7.63
CA ILE A 185 11.69 9.72 -8.60
C ILE A 185 11.86 10.72 -9.75
N GLY A 186 11.20 11.86 -9.67
CA GLY A 186 11.18 12.88 -10.71
C GLY A 186 10.26 12.54 -11.88
N TYR A 187 9.72 13.59 -12.52
CA TYR A 187 8.68 13.47 -13.57
C TYR A 187 9.04 12.48 -14.69
N ARG A 188 10.27 12.54 -15.20
CA ARG A 188 10.67 11.72 -16.37
C ARG A 188 10.65 10.23 -16.05
N ARG A 189 11.11 9.83 -14.85
CA ARG A 189 11.10 8.41 -14.43
C ARG A 189 9.68 7.96 -14.09
N ALA A 190 8.90 8.82 -13.47
CA ALA A 190 7.48 8.57 -13.23
C ALA A 190 6.72 8.37 -14.56
N ALA A 191 6.92 9.27 -15.53
CA ALA A 191 6.31 9.16 -16.85
C ALA A 191 6.72 7.87 -17.58
N GLU A 192 8.01 7.52 -17.55
CA GLU A 192 8.50 6.26 -18.13
C GLU A 192 7.80 5.06 -17.49
N MET A 193 7.73 4.99 -16.16
CA MET A 193 7.13 3.87 -15.45
C MET A 193 5.62 3.75 -15.70
N ILE A 194 4.89 4.87 -15.63
CA ILE A 194 3.43 4.90 -15.72
C ILE A 194 2.96 4.76 -17.17
N LEU A 195 3.58 5.47 -18.12
CA LEU A 195 3.08 5.53 -19.49
C LEU A 195 3.55 4.36 -20.35
N THR A 196 4.61 3.67 -19.98
CA THR A 196 5.09 2.48 -20.70
C THR A 196 4.70 1.17 -20.03
N GLY A 197 4.34 1.19 -18.73
CA GLY A 197 4.06 -0.02 -17.94
C GLY A 197 5.26 -0.96 -17.80
N ARG A 198 6.48 -0.56 -18.25
CA ARG A 198 7.63 -1.45 -18.25
C ARG A 198 8.08 -1.82 -16.84
N LYS A 199 8.68 -2.97 -16.73
CA LYS A 199 9.32 -3.41 -15.49
C LYS A 199 10.67 -2.74 -15.27
N PHE A 200 10.90 -2.30 -14.04
CA PHE A 200 12.20 -1.88 -13.52
C PHE A 200 12.75 -3.01 -12.64
N SER A 201 14.02 -3.36 -12.83
CA SER A 201 14.72 -4.26 -11.90
C SER A 201 14.90 -3.60 -10.53
N ALA A 202 15.19 -4.39 -9.49
CA ALA A 202 15.52 -3.86 -8.17
C ALA A 202 16.70 -2.87 -8.22
N GLN A 203 17.70 -3.14 -9.06
CA GLN A 203 18.85 -2.25 -9.23
C GLN A 203 18.46 -0.93 -9.92
N GLU A 204 17.60 -0.96 -10.95
CA GLU A 204 17.06 0.27 -11.56
C GLU A 204 16.23 1.06 -10.54
N ALA A 205 15.36 0.38 -9.78
CA ALA A 205 14.54 0.98 -8.75
C ALA A 205 15.39 1.65 -7.64
N LEU A 206 16.49 1.01 -7.23
CA LEU A 206 17.45 1.58 -6.29
C LEU A 206 18.13 2.82 -6.90
N THR A 207 18.57 2.73 -8.15
CA THR A 207 19.29 3.82 -8.83
C THR A 207 18.44 5.08 -8.98
N ILE A 208 17.14 4.93 -9.22
CA ILE A 208 16.21 6.07 -9.36
C ILE A 208 15.65 6.56 -8.02
N GLY A 209 16.00 5.92 -6.90
CA GLY A 209 15.51 6.27 -5.57
C GLY A 209 14.09 5.80 -5.24
N LEU A 210 13.57 4.83 -5.98
CA LEU A 210 12.26 4.24 -5.68
C LEU A 210 12.31 3.32 -4.46
N ILE A 211 13.45 2.65 -4.22
CA ILE A 211 13.69 1.76 -3.07
C ILE A 211 14.98 2.13 -2.34
N ASN A 212 15.12 1.68 -1.09
CA ASN A 212 16.25 2.00 -0.23
C ASN A 212 17.40 1.01 -0.35
N ARG A 213 17.10 -0.28 -0.53
CA ARG A 213 18.11 -1.37 -0.60
C ARG A 213 17.67 -2.45 -1.59
N ALA A 214 18.62 -2.95 -2.37
CA ALA A 214 18.50 -4.18 -3.14
C ALA A 214 19.54 -5.16 -2.61
N LEU A 215 19.13 -6.36 -2.18
CA LEU A 215 19.98 -7.35 -1.50
C LEU A 215 19.79 -8.73 -2.15
N PRO A 216 20.81 -9.61 -2.12
CA PRO A 216 20.61 -11.01 -2.46
C PRO A 216 19.45 -11.62 -1.68
N SER A 217 18.65 -12.48 -2.32
CA SER A 217 17.43 -13.03 -1.74
C SER A 217 17.65 -13.76 -0.40
N ASP A 218 18.80 -14.40 -0.23
CA ASP A 218 19.22 -15.06 1.01
C ASP A 218 19.67 -14.08 2.11
N GLN A 219 19.91 -12.82 1.79
CA GLN A 219 20.31 -11.76 2.71
C GLN A 219 19.16 -10.79 3.05
N LEU A 220 18.00 -10.97 2.44
CA LEU A 220 16.86 -10.05 2.59
C LEU A 220 16.42 -9.89 4.05
N GLU A 221 16.27 -11.01 4.77
CA GLU A 221 15.91 -11.02 6.20
C GLU A 221 17.00 -10.43 7.09
N ALA A 222 18.26 -10.67 6.77
CA ALA A 222 19.38 -10.07 7.50
C ALA A 222 19.40 -8.54 7.31
N GLY A 223 19.13 -8.07 6.09
CA GLY A 223 19.03 -6.64 5.79
C GLY A 223 17.87 -5.96 6.50
N LEU A 224 16.70 -6.65 6.60
CA LEU A 224 15.58 -6.18 7.41
C LEU A 224 15.96 -6.11 8.89
N THR A 225 16.56 -7.17 9.43
CA THR A 225 16.99 -7.24 10.84
C THR A 225 17.93 -6.10 11.19
N ALA A 226 18.92 -5.81 10.35
CA ALA A 226 19.85 -4.71 10.56
C ALA A 226 19.12 -3.35 10.61
N LEU A 227 18.16 -3.10 9.72
CA LEU A 227 17.36 -1.87 9.76
C LEU A 227 16.47 -1.79 11.00
N LEU A 228 15.87 -2.92 11.41
CA LEU A 228 15.06 -2.97 12.62
C LEU A 228 15.90 -2.68 13.87
N GLU A 229 17.10 -3.21 13.98
CA GLU A 229 18.04 -2.92 15.09
C GLU A 229 18.38 -1.42 15.14
N GLU A 230 18.68 -0.81 14.00
CA GLU A 230 18.94 0.64 13.90
C GLU A 230 17.73 1.45 14.40
N LEU A 231 16.51 1.13 13.97
CA LEU A 231 15.30 1.86 14.33
C LEU A 231 14.90 1.61 15.80
N LEU A 232 14.92 0.36 16.25
CA LEU A 232 14.55 0.00 17.61
C LEU A 232 15.53 0.52 18.67
N GLY A 233 16.77 0.76 18.30
CA GLY A 233 17.77 1.45 19.12
C GLY A 233 17.48 2.93 19.35
N LYS A 234 16.49 3.52 18.65
CA LYS A 234 16.11 4.93 18.83
C LYS A 234 14.93 5.09 19.77
N SER A 235 14.73 6.32 20.25
CA SER A 235 13.53 6.67 21.01
C SER A 235 12.28 6.53 20.14
N GLY A 236 11.36 5.64 20.52
CA GLY A 236 10.11 5.45 19.78
C GLY A 236 9.21 6.70 19.78
N ALA A 237 9.27 7.51 20.81
CA ALA A 237 8.53 8.78 20.84
C ALA A 237 9.08 9.77 19.80
N VAL A 238 10.41 9.88 19.69
CA VAL A 238 11.06 10.75 18.70
C VAL A 238 10.84 10.25 17.29
N LEU A 239 10.96 8.93 17.06
CA LEU A 239 10.65 8.32 15.74
C LEU A 239 9.25 8.65 15.28
N ARG A 240 8.22 8.50 16.13
CA ARG A 240 6.83 8.82 15.78
C ARG A 240 6.64 10.28 15.37
N ILE A 241 7.26 11.22 16.09
CA ILE A 241 7.19 12.64 15.75
C ILE A 241 7.92 12.92 14.45
N ALA A 242 9.10 12.32 14.23
CA ALA A 242 9.87 12.47 13.01
C ALA A 242 9.13 11.90 11.78
N VAL A 243 8.56 10.69 11.89
CA VAL A 243 7.74 10.07 10.82
C VAL A 243 6.54 10.95 10.49
N LYS A 244 5.82 11.42 11.52
CA LYS A 244 4.69 12.35 11.33
C LYS A 244 5.13 13.59 10.57
N GLY A 245 6.19 14.26 11.02
CA GLY A 245 6.70 15.46 10.36
C GLY A 245 7.17 15.22 8.93
N LEU A 246 7.91 14.13 8.68
CA LEU A 246 8.35 13.74 7.32
C LEU A 246 7.15 13.56 6.39
N ARG A 247 6.13 12.82 6.82
CA ARG A 247 4.94 12.56 6.00
C ARG A 247 4.11 13.82 5.77
N GLU A 248 3.83 14.61 6.81
CA GLU A 248 3.07 15.87 6.68
C GLU A 248 3.72 16.84 5.69
N LEU A 249 5.05 16.93 5.70
CA LEU A 249 5.79 17.86 4.83
C LEU A 249 5.96 17.29 3.40
N SER A 250 6.25 15.98 3.27
CA SER A 250 6.49 15.33 1.98
C SER A 250 5.20 15.08 1.20
N LEU A 251 4.07 14.92 1.89
CA LEU A 251 2.76 14.62 1.28
C LEU A 251 1.89 15.88 1.11
N LYS A 252 2.48 17.06 1.26
CA LYS A 252 1.76 18.31 1.04
C LYS A 252 1.20 18.35 -0.39
N GLY A 253 -0.14 18.47 -0.49
CA GLY A 253 -0.85 18.44 -1.77
C GLY A 253 -1.17 17.03 -2.30
N PHE A 254 -0.69 15.96 -1.68
CA PHE A 254 -0.97 14.58 -2.12
C PHE A 254 -2.48 14.27 -2.13
N SER A 255 -3.22 14.65 -1.10
CA SER A 255 -4.67 14.39 -1.02
C SER A 255 -5.45 15.06 -2.16
N ASP A 256 -5.05 16.27 -2.57
CA ASP A 256 -5.68 16.98 -3.69
C ASP A 256 -5.27 16.36 -5.03
N ALA A 257 -3.99 15.98 -5.18
CA ALA A 257 -3.50 15.28 -6.36
C ALA A 257 -4.17 13.91 -6.54
N LEU A 258 -4.32 13.13 -5.45
CA LEU A 258 -5.01 11.84 -5.49
C LEU A 258 -6.48 12.01 -5.84
N ARG A 259 -7.18 12.96 -5.22
CA ARG A 259 -8.58 13.28 -5.57
C ARG A 259 -8.71 13.66 -7.04
N ARG A 260 -7.82 14.51 -7.57
CA ARG A 260 -7.83 14.85 -8.99
C ARG A 260 -7.60 13.63 -9.88
N SER A 261 -6.72 12.72 -9.48
CA SER A 261 -6.50 11.46 -10.19
C SER A 261 -7.74 10.54 -10.13
N GLU A 262 -8.41 10.45 -8.99
CA GLU A 262 -9.69 9.73 -8.84
C GLU A 262 -10.77 10.33 -9.75
N ASP A 263 -10.89 11.67 -9.79
CA ASP A 263 -11.84 12.37 -10.64
C ASP A 263 -11.61 12.09 -12.14
N LEU A 264 -10.35 12.12 -12.58
CA LEU A 264 -9.97 11.77 -13.97
C LEU A 264 -10.31 10.31 -14.27
N TYR A 265 -10.06 9.41 -13.32
CA TYR A 265 -10.37 8.00 -13.49
C TYR A 265 -11.88 7.77 -13.65
N CYS A 266 -12.67 8.28 -12.72
CA CYS A 266 -14.12 8.05 -12.70
C CYS A 266 -14.88 8.81 -13.79
N ASN A 267 -14.46 10.04 -14.09
CA ASN A 267 -15.24 10.95 -14.97
C ASN A 267 -14.72 11.03 -16.40
N GLU A 268 -13.49 10.60 -16.67
CA GLU A 268 -12.92 10.63 -18.02
C GLU A 268 -12.53 9.21 -18.47
N LEU A 269 -11.62 8.53 -17.76
CA LEU A 269 -11.10 7.23 -18.15
C LEU A 269 -12.19 6.16 -18.30
N LEU A 270 -13.06 6.00 -17.30
CA LEU A 270 -14.15 5.02 -17.32
C LEU A 270 -15.18 5.24 -18.43
N HIS A 271 -15.16 6.39 -19.10
CA HIS A 271 -16.04 6.67 -20.21
C HIS A 271 -15.45 6.31 -21.57
N THR A 272 -14.17 5.89 -21.62
CA THR A 272 -13.55 5.39 -22.85
C THR A 272 -13.98 3.96 -23.15
N GLU A 273 -14.06 3.61 -24.41
CA GLU A 273 -14.30 2.23 -24.85
C GLU A 273 -13.07 1.35 -24.58
N ASP A 274 -11.89 1.93 -24.56
CA ASP A 274 -10.61 1.26 -24.39
C ASP A 274 -10.42 0.64 -23.01
N VAL A 275 -11.01 1.21 -21.95
CA VAL A 275 -11.02 0.58 -20.60
C VAL A 275 -11.72 -0.78 -20.62
N GLU A 276 -12.91 -0.86 -21.22
CA GLU A 276 -13.67 -2.10 -21.29
C GLU A 276 -12.95 -3.14 -22.16
N GLU A 277 -12.36 -2.70 -23.27
CA GLU A 277 -11.57 -3.58 -24.14
C GLU A 277 -10.32 -4.10 -23.43
N GLY A 278 -9.58 -3.24 -22.72
CA GLY A 278 -8.36 -3.62 -22.01
C GLY A 278 -8.62 -4.65 -20.93
N ILE A 279 -9.61 -4.41 -20.07
CA ILE A 279 -10.04 -5.36 -19.04
C ILE A 279 -10.48 -6.68 -19.64
N ARG A 280 -11.34 -6.63 -20.66
CA ARG A 280 -11.84 -7.84 -21.35
C ARG A 280 -10.71 -8.63 -22.00
N ALA A 281 -9.80 -7.96 -22.72
CA ALA A 281 -8.68 -8.58 -23.38
C ALA A 281 -7.75 -9.29 -22.39
N PHE A 282 -7.50 -8.66 -21.22
CA PHE A 282 -6.72 -9.28 -20.15
C PHE A 282 -7.38 -10.56 -19.62
N LEU A 283 -8.68 -10.51 -19.30
CA LEU A 283 -9.43 -11.67 -18.79
C LEU A 283 -9.52 -12.81 -19.82
N GLU A 284 -9.64 -12.48 -21.10
CA GLU A 284 -9.65 -13.43 -22.22
C GLU A 284 -8.23 -13.87 -22.65
N LYS A 285 -7.17 -13.35 -22.02
CA LYS A 285 -5.75 -13.64 -22.32
C LYS A 285 -5.40 -13.40 -23.79
N ARG A 286 -5.92 -12.34 -24.38
CA ARG A 286 -5.62 -11.90 -25.75
C ARG A 286 -5.05 -10.48 -25.76
N LYS A 287 -4.53 -10.05 -26.90
CA LYS A 287 -4.13 -8.66 -27.10
C LYS A 287 -5.37 -7.74 -27.18
N ALA A 288 -5.30 -6.59 -26.53
CA ALA A 288 -6.30 -5.55 -26.66
C ALA A 288 -6.31 -4.96 -28.08
N LYS A 289 -7.49 -4.55 -28.54
CA LYS A 289 -7.69 -3.86 -29.80
C LYS A 289 -8.21 -2.48 -29.50
N TRP A 290 -7.28 -1.54 -29.35
CA TRP A 290 -7.59 -0.19 -28.95
C TRP A 290 -8.41 0.54 -30.01
N MET A 291 -9.48 1.20 -29.59
CA MET A 291 -10.37 2.03 -30.43
C MET A 291 -9.97 3.50 -30.41
N HIS A 292 -9.10 3.88 -29.45
CA HIS A 292 -8.60 5.26 -29.26
C HIS A 292 -9.71 6.29 -28.98
N ARG A 293 -10.75 5.89 -28.28
CA ARG A 293 -11.90 6.75 -27.94
C ARG A 293 -12.62 6.30 -26.66
#